data_d243fff943f88c4ad540b431201ad94e
#
_entry.id   d243fff943f88c4ad540b431201ad94e
#
_cell.length_a   1.000
_cell.length_b   1.000
_cell.length_c   1.000
_cell.angle_alpha   90.00
_cell.angle_beta   90.00
_cell.angle_gamma   90.00
#
_symmetry.space_group_name_H-M   'P 1'
#
loop_
_entity.id
_entity.type
_entity.pdbx_description
1 polymer ?
#
loop_
_entity_poly.entity_id
_entity_poly.type
_entity_poly.pdbx_seq_one_letter_code
_entity_poly.pdbx_strand_id
1 'polypeptide(L)'
;RPFKPAALALASGAPWIGRGYSGNPNQMARLIAEAIEFPGFSFLHVLTQCITFCPEQTDWKAIAQERSEPALTDVDKAASLFLHEDGFQTGVLYAQSRPTWPPASELPGGAGSVQSLFTNFRI
;
A
#
# COMPACT_ATOMS: atom_id res chain seq x y z
N ARG A 1 5.87 -15.29 -14.44
CA ARG A 1 4.99 -15.05 -13.27
C ARG A 1 4.48 -13.61 -13.34
N PRO A 2 3.24 -13.33 -12.98
CA PRO A 2 2.75 -11.96 -12.92
C PRO A 2 3.53 -11.15 -11.88
N PHE A 3 3.60 -9.85 -12.10
CA PHE A 3 4.20 -8.90 -11.16
C PHE A 3 3.43 -8.88 -9.84
N LYS A 4 4.13 -8.83 -8.71
CA LYS A 4 3.58 -8.87 -7.36
C LYS A 4 3.81 -7.53 -6.63
N PRO A 5 2.93 -6.52 -6.79
CA PRO A 5 3.13 -5.17 -6.24
C PRO A 5 3.26 -5.16 -4.71
N ALA A 6 2.43 -5.94 -4.01
CA ALA A 6 2.47 -6.04 -2.55
C ALA A 6 3.80 -6.64 -2.04
N ALA A 7 4.32 -7.65 -2.74
CA ALA A 7 5.62 -8.23 -2.38
C ALA A 7 6.77 -7.23 -2.58
N LEU A 8 6.72 -6.44 -3.66
CA LEU A 8 7.71 -5.38 -3.89
C LEU A 8 7.62 -4.29 -2.82
N ALA A 9 6.41 -3.83 -2.48
CA ALA A 9 6.21 -2.85 -1.42
C ALA A 9 6.76 -3.35 -0.07
N LEU A 10 6.49 -4.62 0.28
CA LEU A 10 7.02 -5.24 1.49
C LEU A 10 8.55 -5.27 1.48
N ALA A 11 9.16 -5.74 0.39
CA ALA A 11 10.62 -5.80 0.23
C ALA A 11 11.27 -4.41 0.28
N SER A 12 10.55 -3.35 -0.13
CA SER A 12 10.97 -1.96 -0.01
C SER A 12 10.74 -1.37 1.39
N GLY A 13 10.21 -2.16 2.33
CA GLY A 13 10.06 -1.76 3.72
C GLY A 13 8.74 -1.04 4.03
N ALA A 14 7.72 -1.12 3.18
CA ALA A 14 6.40 -0.55 3.49
C ALA A 14 5.84 -1.15 4.78
N PRO A 15 5.55 -0.34 5.82
CA PRO A 15 5.04 -0.83 7.08
C PRO A 15 3.53 -1.07 7.09
N TRP A 16 2.81 -0.56 6.09
CA TRP A 16 1.38 -0.80 5.89
C TRP A 16 1.09 -1.14 4.44
N ILE A 17 0.39 -2.25 4.21
CA ILE A 17 0.04 -2.72 2.87
C ILE A 17 -1.41 -3.16 2.89
N GLY A 18 -2.24 -2.46 2.11
CA GLY A 18 -3.63 -2.79 1.87
C GLY A 18 -3.88 -3.14 0.41
N ARG A 19 -4.99 -3.81 0.17
CA ARG A 19 -5.52 -4.04 -1.17
C ARG A 19 -7.02 -3.82 -1.17
N GLY A 20 -7.52 -3.07 -2.13
CA GLY A 20 -8.95 -2.85 -2.32
C GLY A 20 -9.38 -3.18 -3.74
N TYR A 21 -10.69 -3.27 -3.94
CA TYR A 21 -11.31 -3.45 -5.24
C TYR A 21 -12.17 -2.25 -5.58
N SER A 22 -11.95 -1.63 -6.74
CA SER A 22 -12.66 -0.42 -7.18
C SER A 22 -14.18 -0.60 -7.30
N GLY A 23 -14.65 -1.83 -7.49
CA GLY A 23 -16.07 -2.17 -7.49
C GLY A 23 -16.71 -2.22 -6.10
N ASN A 24 -15.95 -2.01 -5.01
CA ASN A 24 -16.45 -1.88 -3.64
C ASN A 24 -16.08 -0.51 -3.05
N PRO A 25 -16.85 0.56 -3.34
CA PRO A 25 -16.51 1.92 -2.94
C PRO A 25 -16.48 2.12 -1.42
N ASN A 26 -17.32 1.42 -0.66
CA ASN A 26 -17.33 1.52 0.80
C ASN A 26 -16.04 0.97 1.42
N GLN A 27 -15.57 -0.19 0.95
CA GLN A 27 -14.29 -0.75 1.36
C GLN A 27 -13.14 0.18 0.95
N MET A 28 -13.17 0.71 -0.27
CA MET A 28 -12.14 1.62 -0.75
C MET A 28 -12.03 2.88 0.11
N ALA A 29 -13.16 3.52 0.44
CA ALA A 29 -13.17 4.71 1.29
C ALA A 29 -12.54 4.43 2.67
N ARG A 30 -12.90 3.29 3.28
CA ARG A 30 -12.33 2.87 4.57
C ARG A 30 -10.82 2.61 4.46
N LEU A 31 -10.37 1.85 3.47
CA LEU A 31 -8.95 1.54 3.29
C LEU A 31 -8.10 2.78 2.99
N ILE A 32 -8.64 3.73 2.24
CA ILE A 32 -7.97 5.02 1.98
C ILE A 32 -7.83 5.82 3.27
N ALA A 33 -8.90 5.91 4.08
CA ALA A 33 -8.85 6.60 5.37
C ALA A 33 -7.81 5.95 6.31
N GLU A 34 -7.85 4.63 6.46
CA GLU A 34 -6.88 3.89 7.28
C GLU A 34 -5.43 4.09 6.79
N ALA A 35 -5.22 4.12 5.47
CA ALA A 35 -3.90 4.36 4.89
C ALA A 35 -3.38 5.78 5.16
N ILE A 36 -4.27 6.79 5.19
CA ILE A 36 -3.91 8.19 5.49
C ILE A 36 -3.63 8.36 6.99
N GLU A 37 -4.42 7.71 7.84
CA GLU A 37 -4.28 7.78 9.30
C GLU A 37 -3.09 6.97 9.82
N PHE A 38 -2.60 6.01 9.05
CA PHE A 38 -1.47 5.18 9.46
C PHE A 38 -0.20 6.04 9.62
N PRO A 39 0.48 5.99 10.77
CA PRO A 39 1.70 6.76 10.99
C PRO A 39 2.86 6.17 10.20
N GLY A 40 3.19 6.77 9.07
CA GLY A 40 4.28 6.36 8.21
C GLY A 40 3.88 6.15 6.74
N PHE A 41 4.66 5.38 6.02
CA PHE A 41 4.39 5.07 4.62
C PHE A 41 3.33 3.99 4.48
N SER A 42 2.32 4.24 3.67
CA SER A 42 1.25 3.30 3.34
C SER A 42 1.24 2.98 1.84
N PHE A 43 1.08 1.71 1.51
CA PHE A 43 0.91 1.24 0.14
C PHE A 43 -0.47 0.61 -0.03
N LEU A 44 -1.34 1.23 -0.82
CA LEU A 44 -2.65 0.69 -1.15
C LEU A 44 -2.69 0.25 -2.62
N HIS A 45 -2.80 -1.06 -2.84
CA HIS A 45 -2.97 -1.65 -4.16
C HIS A 45 -4.45 -1.73 -4.51
N VAL A 46 -4.87 -1.04 -5.57
CA VAL A 46 -6.27 -1.03 -6.02
C VAL A 46 -6.44 -1.93 -7.24
N LEU A 47 -7.26 -2.97 -7.08
CA LEU A 47 -7.70 -3.82 -8.18
C LEU A 47 -8.78 -3.08 -8.96
N THR A 48 -8.55 -2.87 -10.25
CA THR A 48 -9.51 -2.23 -11.15
C THR A 48 -9.64 -3.06 -12.41
N GLN A 49 -10.84 -3.56 -12.66
CA GLN A 49 -11.11 -4.30 -13.88
C GLN A 49 -11.26 -3.38 -15.08
N CYS A 50 -10.78 -3.81 -16.23
CA CYS A 50 -10.96 -3.12 -17.50
C CYS A 50 -11.84 -3.96 -18.43
N ILE A 51 -13.14 -3.74 -18.39
CA ILE A 51 -14.11 -4.51 -19.19
C ILE A 51 -13.96 -4.32 -20.71
N THR A 52 -13.30 -3.23 -21.13
CA THR A 52 -13.08 -2.94 -22.56
C THR A 52 -11.95 -3.77 -23.14
N PHE A 53 -10.81 -3.88 -22.43
CA PHE A 53 -9.62 -4.59 -22.92
C PHE A 53 -9.50 -6.01 -22.36
N CYS A 54 -10.17 -6.30 -21.26
CA CYS A 54 -10.14 -7.59 -20.58
C CYS A 54 -11.57 -7.98 -20.16
N PRO A 55 -12.44 -8.34 -21.10
CA PRO A 55 -13.85 -8.67 -20.82
C PRO A 55 -13.99 -9.90 -19.91
N GLU A 56 -13.00 -10.77 -19.86
CA GLU A 56 -12.93 -11.92 -18.96
C GLU A 56 -12.82 -11.55 -17.47
N GLN A 57 -12.51 -10.28 -17.17
CA GLN A 57 -12.39 -9.78 -15.78
C GLN A 57 -13.74 -9.45 -15.13
N THR A 58 -14.86 -9.76 -15.78
CA THR A 58 -16.20 -9.44 -15.27
C THR A 58 -16.51 -10.05 -13.90
N ASP A 59 -15.87 -11.16 -13.55
CA ASP A 59 -16.13 -11.90 -12.31
C ASP A 59 -15.31 -11.40 -11.10
N TRP A 60 -14.52 -10.35 -11.24
CA TRP A 60 -13.69 -9.83 -10.14
C TRP A 60 -14.49 -9.48 -8.89
N LYS A 61 -15.76 -9.06 -9.05
CA LYS A 61 -16.64 -8.80 -7.90
C LYS A 61 -16.89 -10.04 -7.05
N ALA A 62 -16.92 -11.21 -7.67
CA ALA A 62 -17.15 -12.48 -6.97
C ALA A 62 -15.87 -13.02 -6.29
N ILE A 63 -14.70 -12.77 -6.89
CA ILE A 63 -13.42 -13.31 -6.42
C ILE A 63 -12.62 -12.36 -5.53
N ALA A 64 -12.83 -11.04 -5.66
CA ALA A 64 -12.17 -10.04 -4.80
C ALA A 64 -12.86 -10.00 -3.43
N GLN A 65 -12.42 -10.85 -2.51
CA GLN A 65 -13.03 -11.01 -1.20
C GLN A 65 -12.19 -10.35 -0.11
N GLU A 66 -12.88 -9.71 0.82
CA GLU A 66 -12.21 -9.15 1.99
C GLU A 66 -11.73 -10.26 2.92
N ARG A 67 -10.48 -10.16 3.33
CA ARG A 67 -9.88 -11.06 4.30
C ARG A 67 -10.60 -10.94 5.65
N SER A 68 -11.02 -12.06 6.20
CA SER A 68 -11.65 -12.12 7.54
C SER A 68 -10.64 -12.09 8.68
N GLU A 69 -9.39 -12.44 8.40
CA GLU A 69 -8.33 -12.48 9.38
C GLU A 69 -7.68 -11.09 9.56
N PRO A 70 -7.17 -10.77 10.75
CA PRO A 70 -6.46 -9.51 10.98
C PRO A 70 -5.23 -9.38 10.08
N ALA A 71 -4.78 -8.14 9.89
CA ALA A 71 -3.56 -7.84 9.15
C ALA A 71 -2.36 -8.59 9.76
N LEU A 72 -1.48 -9.09 8.89
CA LEU A 72 -0.24 -9.72 9.32
C LEU A 72 0.70 -8.65 9.90
N THR A 73 1.41 -9.01 10.96
CA THR A 73 2.46 -8.17 11.58
C THR A 73 3.85 -8.74 11.37
N ASP A 74 3.92 -10.00 10.97
CA ASP A 74 5.15 -10.74 10.72
C ASP A 74 5.53 -10.62 9.24
N VAL A 75 6.76 -10.19 8.97
CA VAL A 75 7.26 -9.92 7.63
C VAL A 75 7.43 -11.19 6.79
N ASP A 76 7.82 -12.30 7.40
CA ASP A 76 8.04 -13.54 6.66
C ASP A 76 6.71 -14.19 6.26
N LYS A 77 5.71 -14.12 7.16
CA LYS A 77 4.34 -14.54 6.84
C LYS A 77 3.72 -13.67 5.75
N ALA A 78 3.93 -12.36 5.80
CA ALA A 78 3.47 -11.44 4.76
C ALA A 78 4.16 -11.71 3.42
N ALA A 79 5.47 -11.93 3.41
CA ALA A 79 6.21 -12.30 2.21
C ALA A 79 5.71 -13.61 1.61
N SER A 80 5.49 -14.63 2.45
CA SER A 80 4.92 -15.90 2.00
C SER A 80 3.53 -15.70 1.39
N LEU A 81 2.66 -14.92 2.04
CA LEU A 81 1.33 -14.59 1.51
C LEU A 81 1.45 -13.95 0.13
N PHE A 82 2.20 -12.84 0.01
CA PHE A 82 2.27 -12.05 -1.22
C PHE A 82 2.93 -12.78 -2.40
N LEU A 83 3.81 -13.72 -2.12
CA LEU A 83 4.45 -14.51 -3.17
C LEU A 83 3.57 -15.66 -3.68
N HIS A 84 2.69 -16.22 -2.85
CA HIS A 84 1.95 -17.43 -3.18
C HIS A 84 0.45 -17.20 -3.41
N GLU A 85 -0.13 -16.08 -2.97
CA GLU A 85 -1.54 -15.76 -3.19
C GLU A 85 -1.89 -15.52 -4.66
N ASP A 86 -3.17 -15.59 -4.99
CA ASP A 86 -3.74 -15.29 -6.30
C ASP A 86 -3.84 -13.77 -6.59
N GLY A 87 -3.75 -12.93 -5.55
CA GLY A 87 -3.82 -11.48 -5.67
C GLY A 87 -5.22 -10.88 -5.49
N PHE A 88 -6.22 -11.67 -5.13
CA PHE A 88 -7.61 -11.22 -5.01
C PHE A 88 -8.10 -11.02 -3.56
N GLN A 89 -7.33 -11.38 -2.55
CA GLN A 89 -7.65 -11.01 -1.18
C GLN A 89 -7.54 -9.49 -1.00
N THR A 90 -8.57 -8.85 -0.43
CA THR A 90 -8.64 -7.41 -0.16
C THR A 90 -8.68 -7.14 1.34
N GLY A 91 -8.51 -5.89 1.74
CA GLY A 91 -8.41 -5.45 3.13
C GLY A 91 -7.01 -4.97 3.49
N VAL A 92 -6.76 -4.76 4.78
CA VAL A 92 -5.40 -4.53 5.28
C VAL A 92 -4.69 -5.88 5.39
N LEU A 93 -3.68 -6.09 4.58
CA LEU A 93 -3.00 -7.38 4.47
C LEU A 93 -1.80 -7.47 5.41
N TYR A 94 -1.09 -6.35 5.59
CA TYR A 94 0.06 -6.24 6.47
C TYR A 94 0.09 -4.89 7.14
N ALA A 95 0.35 -4.86 8.46
CA ALA A 95 0.53 -3.62 9.20
C ALA A 95 1.51 -3.87 10.36
N GLN A 96 2.61 -3.13 10.38
CA GLN A 96 3.60 -3.16 11.44
C GLN A 96 3.92 -1.74 11.88
N SER A 97 3.73 -1.43 13.16
CA SER A 97 4.17 -0.15 13.69
C SER A 97 5.69 -0.06 13.62
N ARG A 98 6.19 1.01 13.02
CA ARG A 98 7.62 1.33 12.94
C ARG A 98 7.83 2.78 13.34
N PRO A 99 9.01 3.17 13.79
CA PRO A 99 9.34 4.58 13.95
C PRO A 99 9.06 5.33 12.64
N THR A 100 8.31 6.40 12.73
CA THR A 100 8.07 7.28 11.59
C THR A 100 9.32 8.09 11.30
N TRP A 101 9.47 8.49 10.05
CA TRP A 101 10.46 9.50 9.70
C TRP A 101 10.19 10.76 10.54
N PRO A 102 11.20 11.36 11.17
CA PRO A 102 10.99 12.55 11.99
C PRO A 102 10.38 13.67 11.14
N PRO A 103 9.50 14.51 11.72
CA PRO A 103 8.96 15.66 11.01
C PRO A 103 10.10 16.59 10.55
N ALA A 104 9.86 17.33 9.47
CA ALA A 104 10.89 18.20 8.86
C ALA A 104 11.53 19.19 9.86
N SER A 105 10.80 19.59 10.91
CA SER A 105 11.30 20.42 12.01
C SER A 105 12.38 19.76 12.88
N GLU A 106 12.47 18.44 12.88
CA GLU A 106 13.44 17.66 13.67
C GLU A 106 14.63 17.17 12.82
N LEU A 107 14.60 17.41 11.51
CA LEU A 107 15.73 17.08 10.66
C LEU A 107 16.91 18.01 10.93
N PRO A 108 18.14 17.48 11.03
CA PRO A 108 19.33 18.30 11.17
C PRO A 108 19.41 19.28 9.98
N GLY A 109 19.36 20.58 10.28
CA GLY A 109 19.45 21.63 9.24
C GLY A 109 18.22 22.53 9.12
N GLY A 110 17.16 22.28 9.89
CA GLY A 110 15.94 23.11 9.88
C GLY A 110 15.24 23.10 8.52
N ALA A 111 13.99 23.51 8.50
CA ALA A 111 13.25 23.72 7.25
C ALA A 111 13.91 24.87 6.45
N GLY A 112 14.97 24.57 5.74
CA GLY A 112 15.49 25.46 4.72
C GLY A 112 14.35 25.75 3.74
N SER A 113 14.14 26.99 3.37
CA SER A 113 13.18 27.35 2.35
C SER A 113 13.46 26.51 1.09
N VAL A 114 12.43 26.19 0.31
CA VAL A 114 12.61 25.55 -1.01
C VAL A 114 13.71 26.25 -1.82
N GLN A 115 13.85 27.57 -1.63
CA GLN A 115 14.89 28.41 -2.23
C GLN A 115 16.32 28.01 -1.79
N SER A 116 16.51 27.60 -0.52
CA SER A 116 17.82 27.15 -0.03
C SER A 116 18.20 25.77 -0.61
N LEU A 117 17.23 24.91 -0.89
CA LEU A 117 17.49 23.65 -1.58
C LEU A 117 17.99 23.90 -3.01
N PHE A 118 17.37 24.81 -3.76
CA PHE A 118 17.82 25.15 -5.11
C PHE A 118 19.22 25.78 -5.12
N THR A 119 19.59 26.52 -4.09
CA THR A 119 20.93 27.13 -3.99
C THR A 119 22.03 26.10 -3.74
N ASN A 120 21.71 25.05 -2.97
CA ASN A 120 22.65 23.97 -2.66
C ASN A 120 22.86 22.98 -3.83
N PHE A 121 21.96 22.95 -4.81
CA PHE A 121 22.05 22.11 -6.02
C PHE A 121 22.48 22.88 -7.28
N ARG A 122 22.97 24.09 -7.17
CA ARG A 122 23.62 24.75 -8.31
C ARG A 122 24.96 24.07 -8.60
N ILE A 123 24.96 23.32 -9.68
CA ILE A 123 26.15 22.85 -10.41
C ILE A 123 26.67 24.02 -11.23
#